data_2b709d805a806b0bce56858938230b2c
#
_entry.id   2b709d805a806b0bce56858938230b2c
#
_cell.length_a   1.000
_cell.length_b   1.000
_cell.length_c   1.000
_cell.angle_alpha   90.00
_cell.angle_beta   90.00
_cell.angle_gamma   90.00
#
_symmetry.space_group_name_H-M   'P 1'
#
loop_
_entity.id
_entity.type
_entity.pdbx_description
1 polymer ?
#
loop_
_entity_poly.entity_id
_entity_poly.type
_entity_poly.pdbx_seq_one_letter_code
_entity_poly.pdbx_strand_id
1 'polypeptide(L)'
;MRSHSLSVSSGRMFRLAIGSVLVLIGMAALAAMALAWLDLDPRMMRALEGGAICALGTALGAVPVLVIRNMPVAIADCLLGFGAGVMLAATAFSLVMPGIDAAQSIGLGRWGAGGLVSFGIMFGAFCLFLLDRKVSAPGPELLVVDPDRPAIPARIWVFVIAIIAHNIPEGMAVGVSAGGAMPDANSLAMGIALQDVPEGLVIALVLAGAGMSRFKAFLIGAASGLVEPVAAVICAWLVRLGEILLPLGLAFAAGAMLLVVTQEIIPESRANGNHRLASAGLCVGFCLMMLMDTALG
;
A
#
# COMPACT_ATOMS: atom_id res chain seq x y z
N MET A 1 47.19 2.35 8.04
CA MET A 1 46.09 1.84 7.21
C MET A 1 45.09 2.99 7.01
N ARG A 2 45.09 3.59 5.81
CA ARG A 2 44.15 4.70 5.47
C ARG A 2 42.84 4.08 4.96
N SER A 3 41.74 4.25 5.70
CA SER A 3 40.40 3.94 5.24
C SER A 3 40.04 4.93 4.14
N HIS A 4 40.07 4.53 2.89
CA HIS A 4 39.42 5.26 1.80
C HIS A 4 37.93 5.12 1.94
N SER A 5 37.28 6.02 2.68
CA SER A 5 35.87 6.27 2.57
C SER A 5 35.61 6.89 1.21
N LEU A 6 35.08 6.09 0.27
CA LEU A 6 34.55 6.60 -0.99
C LEU A 6 33.34 7.50 -0.65
N SER A 7 33.60 8.80 -0.45
CA SER A 7 32.56 9.81 -0.41
C SER A 7 31.95 9.91 -1.80
N VAL A 8 30.86 9.21 -2.03
CA VAL A 8 30.05 9.42 -3.23
C VAL A 8 29.57 10.87 -3.16
N SER A 9 30.03 11.72 -4.10
CA SER A 9 29.71 13.14 -4.09
C SER A 9 28.19 13.33 -4.11
N SER A 10 27.69 14.28 -3.30
CA SER A 10 26.26 14.64 -3.17
C SER A 10 25.58 14.81 -4.55
N GLY A 11 26.29 15.35 -5.53
CA GLY A 11 25.81 15.51 -6.92
C GLY A 11 25.61 14.19 -7.68
N ARG A 12 26.34 13.11 -7.34
CA ARG A 12 26.12 11.81 -7.99
C ARG A 12 24.85 11.15 -7.46
N MET A 13 24.55 11.29 -6.17
CA MET A 13 23.34 10.74 -5.56
C MET A 13 22.09 11.48 -6.01
N PHE A 14 22.17 12.81 -6.12
CA PHE A 14 21.08 13.63 -6.66
C PHE A 14 20.74 13.25 -8.12
N ARG A 15 21.76 13.05 -8.97
CA ARG A 15 21.54 12.57 -10.36
C ARG A 15 20.93 11.16 -10.40
N LEU A 16 21.32 10.26 -9.49
CA LEU A 16 20.72 8.93 -9.40
C LEU A 16 19.24 9.01 -8.99
N ALA A 17 18.89 9.84 -8.01
CA ALA A 17 17.51 10.03 -7.60
C ALA A 17 16.65 10.59 -8.74
N ILE A 18 17.11 11.66 -9.42
CA ILE A 18 16.39 12.21 -10.59
C ILE A 18 16.31 11.16 -11.71
N GLY A 19 17.39 10.45 -12.01
CA GLY A 19 17.39 9.40 -13.01
C GLY A 19 16.39 8.28 -12.69
N SER A 20 16.29 7.88 -11.41
CA SER A 20 15.31 6.87 -10.99
C SER A 20 13.87 7.34 -11.15
N VAL A 21 13.58 8.60 -10.79
CA VAL A 21 12.25 9.20 -11.01
C VAL A 21 11.91 9.25 -12.50
N LEU A 22 12.86 9.66 -13.35
CA LEU A 22 12.64 9.70 -14.80
C LEU A 22 12.42 8.29 -15.39
N VAL A 23 13.15 7.28 -14.89
CA VAL A 23 12.95 5.88 -15.29
C VAL A 23 11.58 5.39 -14.88
N LEU A 24 11.13 5.67 -13.65
CA LEU A 24 9.79 5.31 -13.18
C LEU A 24 8.70 5.96 -14.02
N ILE A 25 8.83 7.26 -14.32
CA ILE A 25 7.90 7.97 -15.21
C ILE A 25 7.91 7.35 -16.61
N GLY A 26 9.09 7.06 -17.15
CA GLY A 26 9.21 6.40 -18.45
C GLY A 26 8.60 5.00 -18.50
N MET A 27 8.80 4.21 -17.45
CA MET A 27 8.18 2.89 -17.33
C MET A 27 6.66 2.98 -17.18
N ALA A 28 6.15 3.93 -16.40
CA ALA A 28 4.72 4.19 -16.28
C ALA A 28 4.11 4.61 -17.62
N ALA A 29 4.77 5.48 -18.38
CA ALA A 29 4.33 5.90 -19.70
C ALA A 29 4.32 4.74 -20.72
N LEU A 30 5.36 3.90 -20.70
CA LEU A 30 5.44 2.70 -21.56
C LEU A 30 4.35 1.68 -21.19
N ALA A 31 4.11 1.47 -19.89
CA ALA A 31 3.03 0.62 -19.41
C ALA A 31 1.67 1.18 -19.85
N ALA A 32 1.41 2.47 -19.68
CA ALA A 32 0.18 3.11 -20.13
C ALA A 32 -0.02 2.97 -21.65
N MET A 33 1.04 3.15 -22.46
CA MET A 33 0.99 2.90 -23.91
C MET A 33 0.70 1.44 -24.23
N ALA A 34 1.36 0.48 -23.58
CA ALA A 34 1.13 -0.94 -23.80
C ALA A 34 -0.30 -1.35 -23.43
N LEU A 35 -0.85 -0.74 -22.37
CA LEU A 35 -2.21 -0.98 -21.90
C LEU A 35 -3.28 -0.37 -22.80
N ALA A 36 -2.99 0.79 -23.42
CA ALA A 36 -3.87 1.38 -24.43
C ALA A 36 -4.04 0.50 -25.68
N TRP A 37 -3.13 -0.45 -25.91
CA TRP A 37 -3.22 -1.48 -26.96
C TRP A 37 -4.03 -2.71 -26.53
N LEU A 38 -4.22 -2.92 -25.23
CA LEU A 38 -5.10 -3.95 -24.70
C LEU A 38 -6.50 -3.34 -24.68
N ASP A 39 -7.41 -3.85 -25.48
CA ASP A 39 -8.83 -3.42 -25.54
C ASP A 39 -9.56 -3.83 -24.24
N LEU A 40 -9.10 -3.25 -23.11
CA LEU A 40 -9.67 -3.51 -21.79
C LEU A 40 -10.97 -2.74 -21.61
N ASP A 41 -11.91 -3.37 -20.92
CA ASP A 41 -13.12 -2.68 -20.47
C ASP A 41 -12.76 -1.39 -19.69
N PRO A 42 -13.47 -0.28 -19.92
CA PRO A 42 -13.16 1.01 -19.27
C PRO A 42 -13.08 0.97 -17.72
N ARG A 43 -13.79 0.05 -17.10
CA ARG A 43 -13.74 -0.12 -15.62
C ARG A 43 -12.45 -0.81 -15.18
N MET A 44 -12.01 -1.81 -15.94
CA MET A 44 -10.73 -2.49 -15.70
C MET A 44 -9.56 -1.53 -15.96
N MET A 45 -9.68 -0.67 -17.00
CA MET A 45 -8.67 0.36 -17.28
C MET A 45 -8.56 1.33 -16.10
N ARG A 46 -9.68 1.86 -15.57
CA ARG A 46 -9.66 2.73 -14.39
C ARG A 46 -9.07 2.05 -13.15
N ALA A 47 -9.38 0.77 -12.94
CA ALA A 47 -8.79 0.01 -11.84
C ALA A 47 -7.27 -0.12 -11.98
N LEU A 48 -6.82 -0.38 -13.20
CA LEU A 48 -5.39 -0.47 -13.52
C LEU A 48 -4.68 0.87 -13.36
N GLU A 49 -5.29 1.97 -13.84
CA GLU A 49 -4.77 3.33 -13.64
C GLU A 49 -4.69 3.69 -12.16
N GLY A 50 -5.74 3.42 -11.39
CA GLY A 50 -5.77 3.66 -9.94
C GLY A 50 -4.69 2.84 -9.21
N GLY A 51 -4.59 1.53 -9.48
CA GLY A 51 -3.54 0.69 -8.90
C GLY A 51 -2.13 1.09 -9.34
N ALA A 52 -1.96 1.56 -10.58
CA ALA A 52 -0.68 2.09 -11.04
C ALA A 52 -0.29 3.41 -10.34
N ILE A 53 -1.25 4.27 -10.02
CA ILE A 53 -1.03 5.49 -9.23
C ILE A 53 -0.57 5.11 -7.82
N CYS A 54 -1.19 4.11 -7.19
CA CYS A 54 -0.79 3.58 -5.88
C CYS A 54 0.65 3.02 -5.93
N ALA A 55 0.94 2.12 -6.87
CA ALA A 55 2.29 1.59 -7.08
C ALA A 55 3.35 2.68 -7.34
N LEU A 56 2.98 3.77 -8.02
CA LEU A 56 3.84 4.95 -8.18
C LEU A 56 4.06 5.68 -6.86
N GLY A 57 3.05 5.76 -5.98
CA GLY A 57 3.17 6.29 -4.61
C GLY A 57 4.25 5.53 -3.83
N THR A 58 4.14 4.20 -3.78
CA THR A 58 5.12 3.30 -3.15
C THR A 58 6.53 3.48 -3.75
N ALA A 59 6.62 3.54 -5.09
CA ALA A 59 7.90 3.71 -5.76
C ALA A 59 8.54 5.07 -5.49
N LEU A 60 7.77 6.16 -5.49
CA LEU A 60 8.23 7.51 -5.15
C LEU A 60 8.67 7.58 -3.69
N GLY A 61 7.95 6.89 -2.78
CA GLY A 61 8.32 6.75 -1.38
C GLY A 61 9.68 6.08 -1.18
N ALA A 62 10.03 5.11 -2.01
CA ALA A 62 11.31 4.44 -1.94
C ALA A 62 12.51 5.28 -2.45
N VAL A 63 12.29 6.31 -3.29
CA VAL A 63 13.35 7.14 -3.89
C VAL A 63 14.29 7.78 -2.86
N PRO A 64 13.81 8.37 -1.74
CA PRO A 64 14.67 9.04 -0.77
C PRO A 64 15.80 8.16 -0.20
N VAL A 65 15.65 6.82 -0.16
CA VAL A 65 16.70 5.91 0.33
C VAL A 65 18.01 6.06 -0.46
N LEU A 66 17.94 6.48 -1.72
CA LEU A 66 19.11 6.70 -2.57
C LEU A 66 20.01 7.84 -2.05
N VAL A 67 19.40 8.81 -1.33
CA VAL A 67 20.06 10.03 -0.84
C VAL A 67 20.15 10.05 0.68
N ILE A 68 19.07 9.74 1.38
CA ILE A 68 18.97 9.80 2.84
C ILE A 68 19.79 8.64 3.44
N ARG A 69 20.71 8.97 4.34
CA ARG A 69 21.54 7.96 5.03
C ARG A 69 20.89 7.46 6.30
N ASN A 70 20.31 8.37 7.06
CA ASN A 70 19.63 8.08 8.32
C ASN A 70 18.41 8.98 8.39
N MET A 71 17.25 8.42 8.58
CA MET A 71 16.03 9.16 8.92
C MET A 71 15.85 9.12 10.43
N PRO A 72 15.55 10.26 11.09
CA PRO A 72 15.16 10.24 12.49
C PRO A 72 13.96 9.31 12.70
N VAL A 73 14.08 8.39 13.65
CA VAL A 73 13.03 7.40 13.97
C VAL A 73 11.69 8.09 14.27
N ALA A 74 11.73 9.24 14.94
CA ALA A 74 10.53 10.03 15.23
C ALA A 74 9.76 10.49 13.98
N ILE A 75 10.48 10.78 12.87
CA ILE A 75 9.85 11.12 11.58
C ILE A 75 9.24 9.87 10.96
N ALA A 76 9.94 8.73 11.02
CA ALA A 76 9.41 7.46 10.52
C ALA A 76 8.11 7.08 11.25
N ASP A 77 8.11 7.15 12.59
CA ASP A 77 6.93 6.86 13.42
C ASP A 77 5.75 7.80 13.10
N CYS A 78 6.05 9.10 12.85
CA CYS A 78 5.04 10.08 12.44
C CYS A 78 4.44 9.75 11.06
N LEU A 79 5.26 9.37 10.09
CA LEU A 79 4.83 9.01 8.74
C LEU A 79 4.02 7.70 8.73
N LEU A 80 4.43 6.70 9.51
CA LEU A 80 3.62 5.48 9.70
C LEU A 80 2.28 5.80 10.36
N GLY A 81 2.28 6.66 11.39
CA GLY A 81 1.03 7.15 11.98
C GLY A 81 0.13 7.85 10.95
N PHE A 82 0.71 8.71 10.10
CA PHE A 82 -0.01 9.37 9.02
C PHE A 82 -0.67 8.37 8.06
N GLY A 83 0.08 7.37 7.58
CA GLY A 83 -0.46 6.28 6.76
C GLY A 83 -1.61 5.55 7.44
N ALA A 84 -1.44 5.17 8.72
CA ALA A 84 -2.51 4.55 9.50
C ALA A 84 -3.79 5.41 9.55
N GLY A 85 -3.64 6.73 9.68
CA GLY A 85 -4.77 7.66 9.67
C GLY A 85 -5.50 7.70 8.34
N VAL A 86 -4.74 7.78 7.22
CA VAL A 86 -5.31 7.73 5.86
C VAL A 86 -6.08 6.43 5.65
N MET A 87 -5.47 5.28 5.99
CA MET A 87 -6.12 3.95 5.85
C MET A 87 -7.39 3.82 6.67
N LEU A 88 -7.41 4.30 7.92
CA LEU A 88 -8.61 4.28 8.75
C LEU A 88 -9.75 5.11 8.15
N ALA A 89 -9.45 6.30 7.64
CA ALA A 89 -10.45 7.16 7.01
C ALA A 89 -10.95 6.54 5.69
N ALA A 90 -10.06 6.05 4.83
CA ALA A 90 -10.42 5.33 3.60
C ALA A 90 -11.31 4.12 3.90
N THR A 91 -10.94 3.33 4.92
CA THR A 91 -11.77 2.18 5.35
C THR A 91 -13.18 2.61 5.72
N ALA A 92 -13.33 3.68 6.50
CA ALA A 92 -14.63 4.14 6.99
C ALA A 92 -15.45 4.79 5.88
N PHE A 93 -14.90 5.77 5.18
CA PHE A 93 -15.64 6.65 4.27
C PHE A 93 -15.70 6.12 2.85
N SER A 94 -14.58 5.58 2.31
CA SER A 94 -14.54 5.14 0.92
C SER A 94 -14.87 3.65 0.73
N LEU A 95 -14.94 2.83 1.80
CA LEU A 95 -15.27 1.40 1.69
C LEU A 95 -16.52 1.00 2.48
N VAL A 96 -16.57 1.27 3.78
CA VAL A 96 -17.69 0.81 4.63
C VAL A 96 -18.98 1.54 4.30
N MET A 97 -18.95 2.88 4.24
CA MET A 97 -20.16 3.66 3.93
C MET A 97 -20.68 3.35 2.52
N PRO A 98 -19.89 3.41 1.45
CA PRO A 98 -20.35 3.03 0.11
C PRO A 98 -20.76 1.55 0.02
N GLY A 99 -20.13 0.66 0.78
CA GLY A 99 -20.53 -0.74 0.88
C GLY A 99 -21.95 -0.92 1.44
N ILE A 100 -22.30 -0.14 2.47
CA ILE A 100 -23.68 -0.12 3.02
C ILE A 100 -24.67 0.45 1.99
N ASP A 101 -24.32 1.54 1.32
CA ASP A 101 -25.18 2.17 0.30
C ASP A 101 -25.38 1.25 -0.90
N ALA A 102 -24.32 0.58 -1.37
CA ALA A 102 -24.40 -0.44 -2.42
C ALA A 102 -25.29 -1.63 -2.00
N ALA A 103 -25.18 -2.09 -0.76
CA ALA A 103 -26.06 -3.16 -0.25
C ALA A 103 -27.53 -2.73 -0.15
N GLN A 104 -27.80 -1.48 0.16
CA GLN A 104 -29.17 -0.95 0.16
C GLN A 104 -29.72 -0.78 -1.26
N SER A 105 -28.88 -0.38 -2.22
CA SER A 105 -29.28 -0.19 -3.62
C SER A 105 -29.73 -1.49 -4.31
N ILE A 106 -29.21 -2.65 -3.87
CA ILE A 106 -29.67 -3.97 -4.32
C ILE A 106 -30.90 -4.50 -3.57
N GLY A 107 -31.55 -3.65 -2.79
CA GLY A 107 -32.83 -3.95 -2.12
C GLY A 107 -32.73 -4.50 -0.71
N LEU A 108 -31.54 -4.51 -0.08
CA LEU A 108 -31.41 -4.90 1.32
C LEU A 108 -31.89 -3.78 2.25
N GLY A 109 -32.75 -4.12 3.21
CA GLY A 109 -33.11 -3.19 4.27
C GLY A 109 -31.92 -2.84 5.17
N ARG A 110 -32.00 -1.78 5.98
CA ARG A 110 -30.91 -1.27 6.83
C ARG A 110 -30.18 -2.35 7.64
N TRP A 111 -30.91 -3.26 8.26
CA TRP A 111 -30.33 -4.38 9.02
C TRP A 111 -29.64 -5.41 8.12
N GLY A 112 -30.23 -5.70 6.95
CA GLY A 112 -29.63 -6.62 5.98
C GLY A 112 -28.34 -6.06 5.38
N ALA A 113 -28.32 -4.78 5.00
CA ALA A 113 -27.13 -4.11 4.49
C ALA A 113 -26.02 -4.06 5.56
N GLY A 114 -26.34 -3.62 6.78
CA GLY A 114 -25.38 -3.64 7.89
C GLY A 114 -24.85 -5.05 8.19
N GLY A 115 -25.72 -6.07 8.18
CA GLY A 115 -25.35 -7.46 8.39
C GLY A 115 -24.40 -7.99 7.29
N LEU A 116 -24.70 -7.70 6.01
CA LEU A 116 -23.85 -8.09 4.87
C LEU A 116 -22.47 -7.46 4.96
N VAL A 117 -22.41 -6.15 5.21
CA VAL A 117 -21.15 -5.42 5.33
C VAL A 117 -20.35 -5.88 6.55
N SER A 118 -21.01 -6.07 7.71
CA SER A 118 -20.35 -6.63 8.90
C SER A 118 -19.76 -8.02 8.64
N PHE A 119 -20.51 -8.88 7.95
CA PHE A 119 -20.01 -10.19 7.55
C PHE A 119 -18.78 -10.08 6.62
N GLY A 120 -18.87 -9.20 5.59
CA GLY A 120 -17.76 -8.96 4.67
C GLY A 120 -16.48 -8.46 5.38
N ILE A 121 -16.62 -7.51 6.33
CA ILE A 121 -15.52 -7.01 7.16
C ILE A 121 -14.88 -8.16 7.97
N MET A 122 -15.69 -8.92 8.68
CA MET A 122 -15.18 -10.05 9.48
C MET A 122 -14.51 -11.10 8.61
N PHE A 123 -15.07 -11.38 7.43
CA PHE A 123 -14.51 -12.36 6.51
C PHE A 123 -13.19 -11.88 5.89
N GLY A 124 -13.09 -10.60 5.49
CA GLY A 124 -11.86 -10.00 4.98
C GLY A 124 -10.73 -10.00 6.02
N ALA A 125 -11.04 -9.54 7.24
CA ALA A 125 -10.11 -9.60 8.36
C ALA A 125 -9.64 -11.03 8.66
N PHE A 126 -10.57 -12.00 8.68
CA PHE A 126 -10.24 -13.40 8.91
C PHE A 126 -9.35 -14.00 7.83
N CYS A 127 -9.64 -13.72 6.55
CA CYS A 127 -8.83 -14.21 5.43
C CYS A 127 -7.40 -13.65 5.51
N LEU A 128 -7.27 -12.34 5.78
CA LEU A 128 -5.95 -11.73 5.92
C LEU A 128 -5.22 -12.25 7.17
N PHE A 129 -5.90 -12.44 8.29
CA PHE A 129 -5.32 -13.06 9.48
C PHE A 129 -4.74 -14.45 9.19
N LEU A 130 -5.45 -15.26 8.39
CA LEU A 130 -4.93 -16.56 7.97
C LEU A 130 -3.73 -16.46 7.05
N LEU A 131 -3.72 -15.46 6.16
CA LEU A 131 -2.59 -15.19 5.26
C LEU A 131 -1.37 -14.77 6.07
N ASP A 132 -1.53 -13.77 6.95
CA ASP A 132 -0.47 -13.26 7.81
C ASP A 132 0.14 -14.37 8.67
N ARG A 133 -0.69 -15.22 9.29
CA ARG A 133 -0.22 -16.36 10.07
C ARG A 133 0.64 -17.35 9.26
N LYS A 134 0.38 -17.48 7.95
CA LYS A 134 1.19 -18.35 7.06
C LYS A 134 2.49 -17.67 6.64
N VAL A 135 2.45 -16.36 6.41
CA VAL A 135 3.61 -15.55 6.01
C VAL A 135 4.57 -15.40 7.20
N SER A 136 4.04 -15.12 8.38
CA SER A 136 4.82 -14.92 9.61
C SER A 136 5.31 -16.25 10.25
N ALA A 137 4.85 -17.41 9.76
CA ALA A 137 5.38 -18.70 10.22
C ALA A 137 6.84 -18.82 9.78
N PRO A 138 7.78 -19.24 10.69
CA PRO A 138 9.16 -19.48 10.31
C PRO A 138 9.21 -20.61 9.28
N GLY A 139 9.35 -20.23 8.01
CA GLY A 139 9.54 -21.16 6.91
C GLY A 139 10.94 -21.80 6.96
N PRO A 140 11.14 -23.00 6.39
CA PRO A 140 12.46 -23.58 6.27
C PRO A 140 13.35 -22.63 5.47
N GLU A 141 14.62 -22.55 5.87
CA GLU A 141 15.71 -21.74 5.30
C GLU A 141 15.70 -21.75 3.76
N LEU A 142 15.03 -20.79 3.15
CA LEU A 142 14.93 -20.67 1.68
C LEU A 142 15.88 -19.63 1.11
N LEU A 143 16.96 -19.32 1.82
CA LEU A 143 18.00 -18.42 1.34
C LEU A 143 19.34 -19.13 1.30
N VAL A 144 19.79 -19.40 0.09
CA VAL A 144 21.19 -19.78 -0.18
C VAL A 144 22.06 -18.64 0.35
N VAL A 145 22.68 -18.87 1.48
CA VAL A 145 23.64 -17.96 2.11
C VAL A 145 24.92 -18.02 1.29
N ASP A 146 25.26 -16.93 0.62
CA ASP A 146 26.60 -16.74 0.06
C ASP A 146 27.56 -16.58 1.24
N PRO A 147 28.55 -17.48 1.44
CA PRO A 147 29.44 -17.44 2.60
C PRO A 147 30.25 -16.14 2.72
N ASP A 148 30.41 -15.40 1.63
CA ASP A 148 31.23 -14.19 1.55
C ASP A 148 30.43 -12.88 1.70
N ARG A 149 29.10 -12.96 1.90
CA ARG A 149 28.23 -11.79 2.13
C ARG A 149 27.43 -11.93 3.42
N PRO A 150 27.36 -10.88 4.26
CA PRO A 150 26.48 -10.92 5.42
C PRO A 150 25.04 -11.13 4.93
N ALA A 151 24.45 -12.28 5.28
CA ALA A 151 23.08 -12.61 4.92
C ALA A 151 22.13 -11.59 5.54
N ILE A 152 21.19 -11.08 4.75
CA ILE A 152 20.09 -10.27 5.27
C ILE A 152 19.25 -11.20 6.16
N PRO A 153 19.00 -10.83 7.43
CA PRO A 153 18.25 -11.67 8.34
C PRO A 153 16.89 -12.08 7.75
N ALA A 154 16.50 -13.35 7.91
CA ALA A 154 15.24 -13.89 7.38
C ALA A 154 14.02 -13.04 7.82
N ARG A 155 14.04 -12.49 9.04
CA ARG A 155 13.00 -11.58 9.55
C ARG A 155 12.75 -10.36 8.67
N ILE A 156 13.78 -9.86 7.95
CA ILE A 156 13.62 -8.71 7.04
C ILE A 156 12.84 -9.11 5.79
N TRP A 157 13.06 -10.31 5.29
CA TRP A 157 12.28 -10.82 4.16
C TRP A 157 10.84 -11.11 4.54
N VAL A 158 10.61 -11.64 5.76
CA VAL A 158 9.25 -11.80 6.30
C VAL A 158 8.55 -10.45 6.36
N PHE A 159 9.20 -9.40 6.87
CA PHE A 159 8.68 -8.04 6.90
C PHE A 159 8.33 -7.52 5.49
N VAL A 160 9.23 -7.69 4.50
CA VAL A 160 8.95 -7.27 3.10
C VAL A 160 7.75 -8.02 2.51
N ILE A 161 7.66 -9.33 2.75
CA ILE A 161 6.53 -10.13 2.26
C ILE A 161 5.23 -9.72 2.96
N ALA A 162 5.29 -9.43 4.27
CA ALA A 162 4.15 -8.92 5.00
C ALA A 162 3.63 -7.62 4.35
N ILE A 163 4.50 -6.64 4.11
CA ILE A 163 4.08 -5.39 3.47
C ILE A 163 3.53 -5.62 2.06
N ILE A 164 4.16 -6.47 1.23
CA ILE A 164 3.58 -6.82 -0.08
C ILE A 164 2.16 -7.41 0.07
N ALA A 165 1.93 -8.20 1.12
CA ALA A 165 0.62 -8.75 1.42
C ALA A 165 -0.39 -7.66 1.85
N HIS A 166 0.07 -6.57 2.47
CA HIS A 166 -0.76 -5.41 2.85
C HIS A 166 -1.23 -4.62 1.64
N ASN A 167 -0.39 -4.47 0.61
CA ASN A 167 -0.75 -3.78 -0.62
C ASN A 167 -1.83 -4.53 -1.44
N ILE A 168 -2.08 -5.83 -1.14
CA ILE A 168 -3.17 -6.57 -1.78
C ILE A 168 -4.55 -5.98 -1.43
N PRO A 169 -4.94 -5.78 -0.15
CA PRO A 169 -6.18 -5.11 0.24
C PRO A 169 -6.35 -3.71 -0.35
N GLU A 170 -5.26 -2.97 -0.50
CA GLU A 170 -5.24 -1.62 -1.09
C GLU A 170 -5.58 -1.67 -2.58
N GLY A 171 -4.89 -2.51 -3.33
CA GLY A 171 -5.24 -2.77 -4.72
C GLY A 171 -6.66 -3.31 -4.90
N MET A 172 -7.13 -4.18 -3.99
CA MET A 172 -8.50 -4.67 -4.00
C MET A 172 -9.51 -3.55 -3.79
N ALA A 173 -9.28 -2.64 -2.84
CA ALA A 173 -10.15 -1.49 -2.56
C ALA A 173 -10.31 -0.62 -3.81
N VAL A 174 -9.19 -0.26 -4.45
CA VAL A 174 -9.17 0.49 -5.72
C VAL A 174 -9.94 -0.27 -6.82
N GLY A 175 -9.68 -1.57 -6.94
CA GLY A 175 -10.28 -2.41 -7.97
C GLY A 175 -11.79 -2.57 -7.82
N VAL A 176 -12.27 -2.81 -6.60
CA VAL A 176 -13.69 -2.93 -6.30
C VAL A 176 -14.42 -1.61 -6.56
N SER A 177 -13.85 -0.49 -6.11
CA SER A 177 -14.42 0.85 -6.28
C SER A 177 -14.50 1.24 -7.77
N ALA A 178 -13.42 1.07 -8.52
CA ALA A 178 -13.39 1.36 -9.96
C ALA A 178 -14.26 0.39 -10.77
N GLY A 179 -14.26 -0.90 -10.43
CA GLY A 179 -15.09 -1.95 -11.04
C GLY A 179 -16.58 -1.72 -10.82
N GLY A 180 -16.95 -1.23 -9.64
CA GLY A 180 -18.30 -0.80 -9.27
C GLY A 180 -18.72 0.54 -9.87
N ALA A 181 -17.80 1.24 -10.56
CA ALA A 181 -18.00 2.59 -11.08
C ALA A 181 -18.42 3.61 -10.00
N MET A 182 -17.82 3.47 -8.79
CA MET A 182 -18.07 4.37 -7.68
C MET A 182 -17.59 5.80 -8.02
N PRO A 183 -18.33 6.84 -7.63
CA PRO A 183 -17.97 8.24 -7.93
C PRO A 183 -16.62 8.64 -7.34
N ASP A 184 -16.31 8.18 -6.14
CA ASP A 184 -15.13 8.47 -5.32
C ASP A 184 -13.94 7.53 -5.55
N ALA A 185 -14.01 6.65 -6.58
CA ALA A 185 -12.92 5.69 -6.88
C ALA A 185 -11.55 6.39 -7.10
N ASN A 186 -11.55 7.58 -7.71
CA ASN A 186 -10.31 8.33 -7.94
C ASN A 186 -9.76 8.95 -6.65
N SER A 187 -10.62 9.50 -5.79
CA SER A 187 -10.19 10.05 -4.48
C SER A 187 -9.65 8.96 -3.57
N LEU A 188 -10.26 7.77 -3.57
CA LEU A 188 -9.75 6.60 -2.88
C LEU A 188 -8.35 6.21 -3.39
N ALA A 189 -8.16 6.07 -4.71
CA ALA A 189 -6.87 5.72 -5.29
C ALA A 189 -5.78 6.77 -4.95
N MET A 190 -6.11 8.06 -5.00
CA MET A 190 -5.19 9.13 -4.61
C MET A 190 -4.85 9.11 -3.12
N GLY A 191 -5.82 8.83 -2.26
CA GLY A 191 -5.61 8.68 -0.81
C GLY A 191 -4.69 7.50 -0.49
N ILE A 192 -4.92 6.35 -1.13
CA ILE A 192 -4.06 5.17 -0.99
C ILE A 192 -2.66 5.50 -1.51
N ALA A 193 -2.50 6.06 -2.70
CA ALA A 193 -1.19 6.46 -3.24
C ALA A 193 -0.42 7.42 -2.29
N LEU A 194 -1.12 8.30 -1.60
CA LEU A 194 -0.50 9.22 -0.64
C LEU A 194 0.06 8.51 0.60
N GLN A 195 -0.63 7.49 1.12
CA GLN A 195 -0.13 6.69 2.24
C GLN A 195 0.99 5.71 1.82
N ASP A 196 0.98 5.25 0.57
CA ASP A 196 2.00 4.36 0.02
C ASP A 196 3.39 5.04 -0.03
N VAL A 197 3.44 6.37 -0.11
CA VAL A 197 4.71 7.12 -0.06
C VAL A 197 5.46 6.88 1.25
N PRO A 198 4.90 7.08 2.45
CA PRO A 198 5.51 6.65 3.70
C PRO A 198 5.89 5.18 3.74
N GLU A 199 5.06 4.30 3.22
CA GLU A 199 5.25 2.86 3.26
C GLU A 199 6.44 2.42 2.41
N GLY A 200 6.52 2.83 1.15
CA GLY A 200 7.66 2.57 0.27
C GLY A 200 8.98 3.10 0.84
N LEU A 201 8.94 4.24 1.53
CA LEU A 201 10.10 4.79 2.23
C LEU A 201 10.58 3.88 3.36
N VAL A 202 9.67 3.41 4.20
CA VAL A 202 9.99 2.53 5.33
C VAL A 202 10.58 1.21 4.86
N ILE A 203 9.98 0.56 3.85
CA ILE A 203 10.53 -0.67 3.26
C ILE A 203 11.97 -0.45 2.79
N ALA A 204 12.19 0.60 1.99
CA ALA A 204 13.50 0.86 1.41
C ALA A 204 14.55 1.19 2.50
N LEU A 205 14.17 1.92 3.55
CA LEU A 205 15.08 2.24 4.67
C LEU A 205 15.41 1.00 5.51
N VAL A 206 14.45 0.14 5.81
CA VAL A 206 14.66 -1.11 6.55
C VAL A 206 15.62 -2.02 5.79
N LEU A 207 15.43 -2.20 4.49
CA LEU A 207 16.32 -2.99 3.64
C LEU A 207 17.73 -2.42 3.58
N ALA A 208 17.87 -1.10 3.43
CA ALA A 208 19.17 -0.43 3.42
C ALA A 208 19.86 -0.51 4.80
N GLY A 209 19.10 -0.38 5.88
CA GLY A 209 19.58 -0.54 7.27
C GLY A 209 20.05 -1.96 7.58
N ALA A 210 19.45 -2.96 6.93
CA ALA A 210 19.86 -4.36 7.01
C ALA A 210 21.13 -4.70 6.20
N GLY A 211 21.77 -3.71 5.57
CA GLY A 211 23.01 -3.89 4.82
C GLY A 211 22.83 -4.08 3.31
N MET A 212 21.59 -4.00 2.80
CA MET A 212 21.36 -4.04 1.36
C MET A 212 21.89 -2.76 0.69
N SER A 213 22.41 -2.89 -0.55
CA SER A 213 22.78 -1.69 -1.31
C SER A 213 21.54 -0.82 -1.55
N ARG A 214 21.68 0.50 -1.44
CA ARG A 214 20.55 1.45 -1.54
C ARG A 214 19.75 1.32 -2.82
N PHE A 215 20.44 1.05 -3.93
CA PHE A 215 19.77 0.84 -5.20
C PHE A 215 18.90 -0.43 -5.21
N LYS A 216 19.38 -1.52 -4.61
CA LYS A 216 18.57 -2.75 -4.46
C LYS A 216 17.39 -2.52 -3.50
N ALA A 217 17.63 -1.82 -2.37
CA ALA A 217 16.60 -1.46 -1.42
C ALA A 217 15.52 -0.60 -2.08
N PHE A 218 15.91 0.39 -2.89
CA PHE A 218 15.00 1.17 -3.73
C PHE A 218 14.18 0.29 -4.68
N LEU A 219 14.84 -0.60 -5.44
CA LEU A 219 14.15 -1.45 -6.41
C LEU A 219 13.11 -2.38 -5.75
N ILE A 220 13.46 -2.97 -4.61
CA ILE A 220 12.53 -3.86 -3.89
C ILE A 220 11.39 -3.05 -3.28
N GLY A 221 11.69 -1.90 -2.64
CA GLY A 221 10.67 -1.01 -2.13
C GLY A 221 9.72 -0.50 -3.21
N ALA A 222 10.24 -0.12 -4.38
CA ALA A 222 9.42 0.29 -5.51
C ALA A 222 8.60 -0.86 -6.11
N ALA A 223 9.14 -2.07 -6.11
CA ALA A 223 8.46 -3.23 -6.66
C ALA A 223 7.36 -3.80 -5.73
N SER A 224 7.39 -3.50 -4.44
CA SER A 224 6.37 -3.98 -3.49
C SER A 224 4.96 -3.49 -3.85
N GLY A 225 4.83 -2.29 -4.42
CA GLY A 225 3.55 -1.74 -4.89
C GLY A 225 3.02 -2.38 -6.17
N LEU A 226 3.79 -3.17 -6.93
CA LEU A 226 3.33 -3.76 -8.19
C LEU A 226 2.19 -4.78 -8.03
N VAL A 227 1.95 -5.25 -6.83
CA VAL A 227 0.80 -6.13 -6.53
C VAL A 227 -0.53 -5.38 -6.61
N GLU A 228 -0.54 -4.07 -6.36
CA GLU A 228 -1.75 -3.24 -6.31
C GLU A 228 -2.49 -3.17 -7.66
N PRO A 229 -1.85 -2.81 -8.80
CA PRO A 229 -2.54 -2.80 -10.09
C PRO A 229 -3.04 -4.20 -10.50
N VAL A 230 -2.32 -5.26 -10.11
CA VAL A 230 -2.75 -6.64 -10.38
C VAL A 230 -4.00 -6.97 -9.57
N ALA A 231 -4.01 -6.70 -8.27
CA ALA A 231 -5.16 -6.92 -7.40
C ALA A 231 -6.36 -6.05 -7.84
N ALA A 232 -6.11 -4.79 -8.23
CA ALA A 232 -7.14 -3.89 -8.71
C ALA A 232 -7.86 -4.42 -9.95
N VAL A 233 -7.13 -4.86 -10.97
CA VAL A 233 -7.73 -5.41 -12.20
C VAL A 233 -8.53 -6.69 -11.92
N ILE A 234 -7.99 -7.59 -11.08
CA ILE A 234 -8.68 -8.83 -10.71
C ILE A 234 -10.00 -8.51 -9.99
N CYS A 235 -9.98 -7.58 -9.03
CA CYS A 235 -11.16 -7.23 -8.26
C CYS A 235 -12.19 -6.46 -9.10
N ALA A 236 -11.75 -5.57 -10.00
CA ALA A 236 -12.65 -4.90 -10.93
C ALA A 236 -13.36 -5.89 -11.87
N TRP A 237 -12.68 -6.94 -12.28
CA TRP A 237 -13.30 -8.03 -13.06
C TRP A 237 -14.29 -8.82 -12.21
N LEU A 238 -13.93 -9.21 -10.99
CA LEU A 238 -14.79 -10.00 -10.10
C LEU A 238 -16.11 -9.31 -9.79
N VAL A 239 -16.07 -8.01 -9.47
CA VAL A 239 -17.27 -7.22 -9.09
C VAL A 239 -18.32 -7.20 -10.20
N ARG A 240 -17.94 -7.36 -11.46
CA ARG A 240 -18.85 -7.43 -12.61
C ARG A 240 -19.63 -8.74 -12.72
N LEU A 241 -19.23 -9.77 -11.99
CA LEU A 241 -19.89 -11.08 -12.07
C LEU A 241 -21.25 -11.12 -11.34
N GLY A 242 -21.53 -10.12 -10.47
CA GLY A 242 -22.79 -10.05 -9.76
C GLY A 242 -22.92 -8.83 -8.87
N GLU A 243 -24.12 -8.26 -8.78
CA GLU A 243 -24.41 -7.02 -8.03
C GLU A 243 -24.04 -7.10 -6.54
N ILE A 244 -24.15 -8.29 -5.94
CA ILE A 244 -23.80 -8.51 -4.52
C ILE A 244 -22.30 -8.46 -4.27
N LEU A 245 -21.46 -8.65 -5.32
CA LEU A 245 -20.01 -8.66 -5.19
C LEU A 245 -19.44 -7.28 -4.94
N LEU A 246 -20.13 -6.22 -5.32
CA LEU A 246 -19.71 -4.85 -5.01
C LEU A 246 -19.71 -4.59 -3.49
N PRO A 247 -20.85 -4.66 -2.78
CA PRO A 247 -20.87 -4.41 -1.34
C PRO A 247 -20.02 -5.42 -0.54
N LEU A 248 -19.97 -6.68 -0.97
CA LEU A 248 -19.11 -7.68 -0.34
C LEU A 248 -17.62 -7.41 -0.56
N GLY A 249 -17.21 -7.00 -1.76
CA GLY A 249 -15.84 -6.67 -2.09
C GLY A 249 -15.33 -5.44 -1.33
N LEU A 250 -16.15 -4.36 -1.27
CA LEU A 250 -15.85 -3.18 -0.46
C LEU A 250 -15.70 -3.54 1.03
N ALA A 251 -16.64 -4.32 1.57
CA ALA A 251 -16.59 -4.77 2.96
C ALA A 251 -15.39 -5.70 3.25
N PHE A 252 -15.07 -6.59 2.33
CA PHE A 252 -13.91 -7.49 2.44
C PHE A 252 -12.60 -6.69 2.48
N ALA A 253 -12.41 -5.76 1.54
CA ALA A 253 -11.23 -4.89 1.50
C ALA A 253 -11.13 -4.04 2.79
N ALA A 254 -12.27 -3.47 3.25
CA ALA A 254 -12.34 -2.72 4.51
C ALA A 254 -11.88 -3.56 5.71
N GLY A 255 -12.34 -4.82 5.79
CA GLY A 255 -11.95 -5.74 6.87
C GLY A 255 -10.46 -6.09 6.86
N ALA A 256 -9.92 -6.35 5.68
CA ALA A 256 -8.50 -6.62 5.51
C ALA A 256 -7.64 -5.39 5.90
N MET A 257 -7.99 -4.19 5.40
CA MET A 257 -7.29 -2.94 5.75
C MET A 257 -7.39 -2.63 7.25
N LEU A 258 -8.55 -2.82 7.86
CA LEU A 258 -8.73 -2.60 9.31
C LEU A 258 -7.81 -3.50 10.14
N LEU A 259 -7.64 -4.75 9.73
CA LEU A 259 -6.72 -5.69 10.41
C LEU A 259 -5.27 -5.22 10.30
N VAL A 260 -4.81 -4.87 9.08
CA VAL A 260 -3.45 -4.36 8.84
C VAL A 260 -3.16 -3.15 9.73
N VAL A 261 -4.03 -2.15 9.68
CA VAL A 261 -3.82 -0.90 10.42
C VAL A 261 -3.72 -1.16 11.92
N THR A 262 -4.60 -2.01 12.46
CA THR A 262 -4.68 -2.24 13.90
C THR A 262 -3.61 -3.19 14.44
N GLN A 263 -3.21 -4.18 13.66
CA GLN A 263 -2.23 -5.19 14.12
C GLN A 263 -0.79 -4.81 13.80
N GLU A 264 -0.56 -4.01 12.76
CA GLU A 264 0.79 -3.77 12.27
C GLU A 264 1.14 -2.29 12.22
N ILE A 265 0.43 -1.46 11.46
CA ILE A 265 0.87 -0.07 11.23
C ILE A 265 0.81 0.77 12.51
N ILE A 266 -0.29 0.72 13.26
CA ILE A 266 -0.41 1.47 14.53
C ILE A 266 0.61 0.98 15.58
N PRO A 267 0.76 -0.32 15.85
CA PRO A 267 1.79 -0.80 16.78
C PRO A 267 3.20 -0.42 16.34
N GLU A 268 3.55 -0.59 15.07
CA GLU A 268 4.87 -0.25 14.54
C GLU A 268 5.16 1.26 14.68
N SER A 269 4.21 2.13 14.36
CA SER A 269 4.35 3.59 14.51
C SER A 269 4.64 4.03 15.95
N ARG A 270 4.39 3.17 16.92
CA ARG A 270 4.59 3.44 18.37
C ARG A 270 5.73 2.64 19.00
N ALA A 271 6.33 1.72 18.26
CA ALA A 271 7.33 0.78 18.78
C ALA A 271 8.57 1.49 19.37
N ASN A 272 8.91 2.67 18.86
CA ASN A 272 10.10 3.42 19.25
C ASN A 272 9.85 4.51 20.31
N GLY A 273 8.67 4.56 20.91
CA GLY A 273 8.35 5.49 22.00
C GLY A 273 7.87 6.89 21.57
N ASN A 274 7.80 7.19 20.28
CA ASN A 274 7.36 8.49 19.75
C ASN A 274 5.82 8.59 19.63
N HIS A 275 5.09 8.05 20.60
CA HIS A 275 3.63 7.92 20.60
C HIS A 275 2.88 9.21 20.23
N ARG A 276 3.37 10.38 20.70
CA ARG A 276 2.71 11.67 20.45
C ARG A 276 2.80 12.07 18.99
N LEU A 277 3.96 11.89 18.37
CA LEU A 277 4.18 12.23 16.95
C LEU A 277 3.42 11.25 16.05
N ALA A 278 3.46 9.96 16.34
CA ALA A 278 2.68 8.95 15.64
C ALA A 278 1.18 9.25 15.71
N SER A 279 0.66 9.61 16.90
CA SER A 279 -0.75 9.99 17.06
C SER A 279 -1.11 11.29 16.34
N ALA A 280 -0.21 12.29 16.34
CA ALA A 280 -0.42 13.51 15.56
C ALA A 280 -0.45 13.22 14.05
N GLY A 281 0.49 12.40 13.57
CA GLY A 281 0.50 11.92 12.18
C GLY A 281 -0.82 11.25 11.82
N LEU A 282 -1.29 10.31 12.65
CA LEU A 282 -2.56 9.60 12.46
C LEU A 282 -3.76 10.58 12.33
N CYS A 283 -3.85 11.55 13.23
CA CYS A 283 -4.93 12.54 13.17
C CYS A 283 -4.86 13.36 11.87
N VAL A 284 -3.66 13.79 11.46
CA VAL A 284 -3.48 14.55 10.22
C VAL A 284 -3.85 13.71 9.00
N GLY A 285 -3.37 12.46 8.93
CA GLY A 285 -3.68 11.54 7.82
C GLY A 285 -5.19 11.27 7.71
N PHE A 286 -5.83 10.99 8.86
CA PHE A 286 -7.27 10.78 8.92
C PHE A 286 -8.08 11.99 8.40
N CYS A 287 -7.73 13.19 8.90
CA CYS A 287 -8.42 14.41 8.48
C CYS A 287 -8.18 14.72 7.00
N LEU A 288 -6.97 14.49 6.49
CA LEU A 288 -6.64 14.74 5.09
C LEU A 288 -7.45 13.80 4.17
N MET A 289 -7.48 12.51 4.48
CA MET A 289 -8.26 11.54 3.68
C MET A 289 -9.76 11.84 3.73
N MET A 290 -10.30 12.13 4.92
CA MET A 290 -11.70 12.55 5.08
C MET A 290 -12.01 13.79 4.23
N LEU A 291 -11.09 14.77 4.19
CA LEU A 291 -11.25 15.97 3.37
C LEU A 291 -11.23 15.63 1.87
N MET A 292 -10.32 14.76 1.43
CA MET A 292 -10.23 14.31 0.04
C MET A 292 -11.50 13.58 -0.39
N ASP A 293 -11.98 12.67 0.45
CA ASP A 293 -13.21 11.92 0.21
C ASP A 293 -14.43 12.85 0.08
N THR A 294 -14.54 13.85 0.98
CA THR A 294 -15.65 14.80 0.98
C THR A 294 -15.59 15.82 -0.15
N ALA A 295 -14.37 16.23 -0.57
CA ALA A 295 -14.20 17.32 -1.55
C ALA A 295 -14.09 16.83 -3.00
N LEU A 296 -13.67 15.58 -3.21
CA LEU A 296 -13.41 14.98 -4.52
C LEU A 296 -14.37 13.82 -4.86
N GLY A 297 -15.11 13.31 -3.87
CA GLY A 297 -16.09 12.20 -3.97
C GLY A 297 -17.54 12.65 -4.27
#